data_87189ae5fbed818cf4f92494195e410d
#
_entry.id   87189ae5fbed818cf4f92494195e410d
#
_cell.length_a   1.000
_cell.length_b   1.000
_cell.length_c   1.000
_cell.angle_alpha   90.00
_cell.angle_beta   90.00
_cell.angle_gamma   90.00
#
_symmetry.space_group_name_H-M   'P 1'
#
loop_
_entity.id
_entity.type
_entity.pdbx_description
1 polymer ?
#
loop_
_entity_poly.entity_id
_entity_poly.type
_entity_poly.pdbx_seq_one_letter_code
_entity_poly.pdbx_strand_id
1 'polypeptide(L)'
;RLARADAGPLAQLAEVLRERLDLAPDEPVLEVRRLRGGLPRDLTEHTRNPARPAIVLGTLDMTCSRLLFRGYQLSPRRRSIDAALTGLDSWWVLDEAHLSAQARTTLETLQTYESALEDRFGGAVPGLRVMAMSATPGGTAEGALTWDAAREEARDPALARRRRARDAVPVTVVETTGSGVDAVVA
;
A
#
# COMPACT_ATOMS: atom_id res chain seq x y z
N ARG A 1 -8.85 -2.31 12.96
CA ARG A 1 -9.31 -1.11 13.72
C ARG A 1 -10.62 -0.57 13.17
N LEU A 2 -10.83 -0.51 11.84
CA LEU A 2 -12.10 -0.05 11.25
C LEU A 2 -13.30 -0.89 11.72
N ALA A 3 -13.13 -2.20 11.80
CA ALA A 3 -14.18 -3.13 12.23
C ALA A 3 -14.49 -3.06 13.74
N ARG A 4 -13.72 -2.29 14.53
CA ARG A 4 -13.86 -2.14 15.99
C ARG A 4 -13.83 -0.69 16.44
N ALA A 5 -14.09 0.25 15.55
CA ALA A 5 -14.15 1.66 15.90
C ALA A 5 -15.53 1.94 16.52
N ASP A 6 -15.57 2.11 17.84
CA ASP A 6 -16.82 2.37 18.58
C ASP A 6 -17.29 3.82 18.46
N ALA A 7 -16.43 4.73 17.99
CA ALA A 7 -16.73 6.14 17.77
C ALA A 7 -15.77 6.83 16.79
N GLY A 8 -16.18 7.99 16.26
CA GLY A 8 -15.37 8.86 15.42
C GLY A 8 -15.50 8.62 13.91
N PRO A 9 -14.67 9.28 13.07
CA PRO A 9 -14.80 9.22 11.61
C PRO A 9 -14.70 7.83 11.01
N LEU A 10 -13.92 6.93 11.63
CA LEU A 10 -13.79 5.56 11.16
C LEU A 10 -15.04 4.73 11.42
N ALA A 11 -15.75 4.98 12.52
CA ALA A 11 -17.01 4.32 12.82
C ALA A 11 -18.11 4.76 11.82
N GLN A 12 -18.17 6.06 11.51
CA GLN A 12 -19.09 6.58 10.50
C GLN A 12 -18.79 5.98 9.12
N LEU A 13 -17.54 5.92 8.72
CA LEU A 13 -17.15 5.28 7.46
C LEU A 13 -17.54 3.79 7.42
N ALA A 14 -17.32 3.07 8.51
CA ALA A 14 -17.68 1.67 8.61
C ALA A 14 -19.19 1.46 8.47
N GLU A 15 -19.99 2.35 9.05
CA GLU A 15 -21.45 2.30 8.96
C GLU A 15 -21.95 2.54 7.53
N VAL A 16 -21.43 3.58 6.87
CA VAL A 16 -21.75 3.88 5.46
C VAL A 16 -21.36 2.71 4.55
N LEU A 17 -20.21 2.10 4.77
CA LEU A 17 -19.78 0.94 3.98
C LEU A 17 -20.68 -0.27 4.25
N ARG A 18 -21.08 -0.52 5.49
CA ARG A 18 -21.98 -1.62 5.85
C ARG A 18 -23.34 -1.47 5.15
N GLU A 19 -23.91 -0.29 5.20
CA GLU A 19 -25.17 0.01 4.55
C GLU A 19 -25.08 -0.15 3.02
N ARG A 20 -24.05 0.42 2.39
CA ARG A 20 -23.89 0.37 0.93
C ARG A 20 -23.59 -1.02 0.39
N LEU A 21 -22.96 -1.87 1.18
CA LEU A 21 -22.59 -3.23 0.80
C LEU A 21 -23.58 -4.28 1.30
N ASP A 22 -24.67 -3.85 1.95
CA ASP A 22 -25.71 -4.72 2.54
C ASP A 22 -25.10 -5.82 3.40
N LEU A 23 -24.19 -5.44 4.30
CA LEU A 23 -23.48 -6.39 5.16
C LEU A 23 -24.22 -6.65 6.47
N ALA A 24 -24.19 -7.90 6.92
CA ALA A 24 -24.67 -8.25 8.24
C ALA A 24 -23.88 -7.52 9.35
N PRO A 25 -24.47 -7.30 10.54
CA PRO A 25 -23.80 -6.55 11.62
C PRO A 25 -22.46 -7.12 12.07
N ASP A 26 -22.28 -8.43 11.96
CA ASP A 26 -21.07 -9.17 12.33
C ASP A 26 -20.06 -9.32 11.18
N GLU A 27 -20.45 -8.95 9.95
CA GLU A 27 -19.56 -9.03 8.81
C GLU A 27 -18.52 -7.89 8.80
N PRO A 28 -17.26 -8.19 8.47
CA PRO A 28 -16.24 -7.17 8.35
C PRO A 28 -16.50 -6.28 7.13
N VAL A 29 -16.51 -4.97 7.31
CA VAL A 29 -16.65 -3.98 6.22
C VAL A 29 -15.42 -3.83 5.35
N LEU A 30 -14.26 -4.27 5.84
CA LEU A 30 -12.97 -4.18 5.17
C LEU A 30 -12.15 -5.42 5.50
N GLU A 31 -11.65 -6.09 4.48
CA GLU A 31 -10.76 -7.22 4.64
C GLU A 31 -9.29 -6.80 4.53
N VAL A 32 -8.44 -7.36 5.39
CA VAL A 32 -6.98 -7.15 5.32
C VAL A 32 -6.31 -8.47 5.02
N ARG A 33 -5.64 -8.55 3.89
CA ARG A 33 -4.98 -9.75 3.37
C ARG A 33 -3.48 -9.55 3.27
N ARG A 34 -2.71 -10.63 3.45
CA ARG A 34 -1.26 -10.61 3.34
C ARG A 34 -0.80 -11.55 2.25
N LEU A 35 -0.15 -10.97 1.23
CA LEU A 35 0.51 -11.70 0.16
C LEU A 35 2.02 -11.74 0.43
N ARG A 36 2.49 -12.77 1.12
CA ARG A 36 3.92 -13.00 1.34
C ARG A 36 4.37 -14.25 0.60
N GLY A 37 5.61 -14.27 0.15
CA GLY A 37 6.27 -15.48 -0.31
C GLY A 37 6.37 -16.52 0.82
N GLY A 38 6.45 -17.80 0.48
CA GLY A 38 6.41 -18.91 1.41
C GLY A 38 5.27 -19.87 1.08
N LEU A 39 4.80 -20.63 2.04
CA LEU A 39 3.62 -21.50 1.93
C LEU A 39 2.37 -20.75 2.42
N PRO A 40 1.69 -19.96 1.59
CA PRO A 40 0.49 -19.27 2.00
C PRO A 40 -0.65 -20.28 2.07
N ARG A 41 -1.37 -20.25 3.16
CA ARG A 41 -2.53 -21.14 3.37
C ARG A 41 -3.66 -20.90 2.40
N ASP A 42 -3.82 -19.66 1.91
CA ASP A 42 -4.81 -19.32 0.88
C ASP A 42 -4.41 -18.07 0.08
N LEU A 43 -3.84 -18.27 -1.12
CA LEU A 43 -3.49 -17.19 -2.04
C LEU A 43 -4.69 -16.59 -2.78
N THR A 44 -5.85 -17.21 -2.66
CA THR A 44 -7.05 -16.84 -3.43
C THR A 44 -8.13 -16.21 -2.56
N GLU A 45 -7.87 -16.05 -1.28
CA GLU A 45 -8.86 -15.56 -0.32
C GLU A 45 -9.38 -14.17 -0.68
N HIS A 46 -8.49 -13.26 -1.14
CA HIS A 46 -8.88 -11.91 -1.58
C HIS A 46 -9.74 -11.89 -2.85
N THR A 47 -9.81 -12.98 -3.59
CA THR A 47 -10.63 -13.09 -4.80
C THR A 47 -11.95 -13.83 -4.57
N ARG A 48 -12.22 -14.32 -3.36
CA ARG A 48 -13.46 -15.04 -3.05
C ARG A 48 -14.67 -14.12 -3.02
N ASN A 49 -14.48 -12.91 -2.55
CA ASN A 49 -15.54 -11.92 -2.51
C ASN A 49 -15.04 -10.59 -3.12
N PRO A 50 -15.02 -10.48 -4.44
CA PRO A 50 -14.47 -9.32 -5.15
C PRO A 50 -15.28 -8.04 -4.93
N ALA A 51 -16.52 -8.14 -4.47
CA ALA A 51 -17.35 -6.97 -4.17
C ALA A 51 -16.98 -6.30 -2.84
N ARG A 52 -16.18 -6.95 -1.99
CA ARG A 52 -15.77 -6.37 -0.70
C ARG A 52 -14.51 -5.53 -0.83
N PRO A 53 -14.48 -4.34 -0.22
CA PRO A 53 -13.26 -3.58 -0.07
C PRO A 53 -12.19 -4.40 0.66
N ALA A 54 -10.97 -4.41 0.14
CA ALA A 54 -9.86 -5.14 0.74
C ALA A 54 -8.58 -4.30 0.72
N ILE A 55 -7.78 -4.43 1.78
CA ILE A 55 -6.39 -3.97 1.80
C ILE A 55 -5.49 -5.19 1.64
N VAL A 56 -4.75 -5.22 0.55
CA VAL A 56 -3.81 -6.30 0.27
C VAL A 56 -2.39 -5.83 0.55
N LEU A 57 -1.76 -6.41 1.56
CA LEU A 57 -0.37 -6.13 1.93
C LEU A 57 0.52 -7.21 1.33
N GLY A 58 1.42 -6.83 0.44
CA GLY A 58 2.30 -7.78 -0.23
C GLY A 58 3.68 -7.22 -0.53
N THR A 59 4.61 -8.11 -0.83
CA THR A 59 5.87 -7.70 -1.44
C THR A 59 5.62 -7.29 -2.88
N LEU A 60 6.45 -6.42 -3.41
CA LEU A 60 6.35 -5.93 -4.78
C LEU A 60 6.26 -7.08 -5.79
N ASP A 61 7.13 -8.09 -5.64
CA ASP A 61 7.16 -9.27 -6.50
C ASP A 61 5.83 -10.04 -6.48
N MET A 62 5.27 -10.28 -5.30
CA MET A 62 4.01 -11.01 -5.15
C MET A 62 2.81 -10.25 -5.74
N THR A 63 2.76 -8.95 -5.59
CA THR A 63 1.65 -8.12 -6.08
C THR A 63 1.80 -7.83 -7.57
N CYS A 64 2.98 -7.43 -8.04
CA CYS A 64 3.21 -7.17 -9.46
C CYS A 64 3.10 -8.44 -10.32
N SER A 65 3.52 -9.60 -9.82
CA SER A 65 3.35 -10.84 -10.57
C SER A 65 1.88 -11.14 -10.89
N ARG A 66 0.95 -10.79 -9.98
CA ARG A 66 -0.49 -10.96 -10.21
C ARG A 66 -1.00 -9.99 -11.25
N LEU A 67 -0.68 -8.72 -11.12
CA LEU A 67 -1.03 -7.68 -12.07
C LEU A 67 -0.57 -8.02 -13.49
N LEU A 68 0.60 -8.64 -13.62
CA LEU A 68 1.21 -9.03 -14.90
C LEU A 68 0.85 -10.45 -15.35
N PHE A 69 -0.25 -11.02 -14.91
CA PHE A 69 -0.74 -12.36 -15.29
C PHE A 69 0.21 -13.51 -14.92
N ARG A 70 1.11 -13.30 -13.96
CA ARG A 70 2.15 -14.24 -13.51
C ARG A 70 1.99 -14.68 -12.07
N GLY A 71 0.82 -14.46 -11.46
CA GLY A 71 0.59 -14.76 -10.05
C GLY A 71 1.07 -16.16 -9.66
N TYR A 72 1.91 -16.22 -8.63
CA TYR A 72 2.46 -17.48 -8.11
C TYR A 72 1.34 -18.41 -7.63
N GLN A 73 1.49 -19.71 -7.94
CA GLN A 73 0.56 -20.79 -7.55
C GLN A 73 -0.89 -20.62 -8.07
N LEU A 74 -1.12 -19.70 -9.01
CA LEU A 74 -2.41 -19.56 -9.67
C LEU A 74 -2.49 -20.44 -10.91
N SER A 75 -3.62 -21.10 -11.07
CA SER A 75 -3.92 -21.81 -12.33
C SER A 75 -4.01 -20.81 -13.48
N PRO A 76 -3.65 -21.21 -14.71
CA PRO A 76 -3.73 -20.32 -15.87
C PRO A 76 -5.10 -19.64 -16.07
N ARG A 77 -6.18 -20.35 -15.74
CA ARG A 77 -7.56 -19.82 -15.85
C ARG A 77 -7.87 -18.71 -14.86
N ARG A 78 -7.20 -18.70 -13.72
CA ARG A 78 -7.42 -17.68 -12.67
C ARG A 78 -6.53 -16.44 -12.82
N ARG A 79 -5.46 -16.52 -13.62
CA ARG A 79 -4.48 -15.42 -13.75
C ARG A 79 -5.10 -14.14 -14.28
N SER A 80 -5.98 -14.22 -15.28
CA SER A 80 -6.67 -13.06 -15.86
C SER A 80 -7.66 -12.44 -14.88
N ILE A 81 -8.39 -13.25 -14.13
CA ILE A 81 -9.32 -12.77 -13.11
C ILE A 81 -8.54 -12.07 -11.99
N ASP A 82 -7.48 -12.69 -11.52
CA ASP A 82 -6.64 -12.16 -10.45
C ASP A 82 -5.93 -10.85 -10.87
N ALA A 83 -5.46 -10.77 -12.11
CA ALA A 83 -4.89 -9.56 -12.67
C ALA A 83 -5.92 -8.43 -12.77
N ALA A 84 -7.13 -8.72 -13.20
CA ALA A 84 -8.21 -7.74 -13.25
C ALA A 84 -8.57 -7.22 -11.85
N LEU A 85 -8.73 -8.10 -10.87
CA LEU A 85 -9.03 -7.72 -9.48
C LEU A 85 -7.88 -6.96 -8.79
N THR A 86 -6.67 -7.10 -9.31
CA THR A 86 -5.48 -6.40 -8.79
C THR A 86 -5.26 -5.06 -9.49
N GLY A 87 -5.64 -4.95 -10.76
CA GLY A 87 -5.43 -3.79 -11.61
C GLY A 87 -6.61 -2.82 -11.66
N LEU A 88 -7.84 -3.32 -11.73
CA LEU A 88 -9.03 -2.47 -11.86
C LEU A 88 -9.58 -2.09 -10.48
N ASP A 89 -10.18 -0.90 -10.38
CA ASP A 89 -10.77 -0.36 -9.14
C ASP A 89 -9.82 -0.51 -7.93
N SER A 90 -8.56 -0.18 -8.13
CA SER A 90 -7.53 -0.42 -7.14
C SER A 90 -6.63 0.79 -6.89
N TRP A 91 -6.21 0.94 -5.64
CA TRP A 91 -5.20 1.91 -5.22
C TRP A 91 -3.92 1.18 -4.85
N TRP A 92 -2.88 1.44 -5.60
CA TRP A 92 -1.55 0.94 -5.33
C TRP A 92 -0.76 1.94 -4.52
N VAL A 93 -0.39 1.55 -3.31
CA VAL A 93 0.47 2.34 -2.43
C VAL A 93 1.85 1.70 -2.43
N LEU A 94 2.78 2.33 -3.11
CA LEU A 94 4.19 1.91 -3.15
C LEU A 94 4.93 2.54 -1.98
N ASP A 95 5.32 1.74 -1.01
CA ASP A 95 6.22 2.15 0.05
C ASP A 95 7.67 2.08 -0.44
N GLU A 96 8.51 3.02 0.00
CA GLU A 96 9.90 3.17 -0.42
C GLU A 96 10.05 3.16 -1.96
N ALA A 97 9.21 3.91 -2.65
CA ALA A 97 9.10 3.90 -4.11
C ALA A 97 10.43 4.19 -4.85
N HIS A 98 11.37 4.86 -4.18
CA HIS A 98 12.71 5.12 -4.71
C HIS A 98 13.54 3.86 -4.93
N LEU A 99 13.26 2.78 -4.18
CA LEU A 99 13.93 1.48 -4.35
C LEU A 99 13.36 0.65 -5.51
N SER A 100 12.25 1.08 -6.09
CA SER A 100 11.46 0.28 -7.04
C SER A 100 11.06 1.08 -8.28
N ALA A 101 12.00 1.82 -8.86
CA ALA A 101 11.74 2.74 -9.96
C ALA A 101 11.05 2.06 -11.16
N GLN A 102 11.46 0.85 -11.54
CA GLN A 102 10.87 0.11 -12.67
C GLN A 102 9.40 -0.25 -12.41
N ALA A 103 9.09 -0.72 -11.20
CA ALA A 103 7.72 -1.05 -10.83
C ALA A 103 6.84 0.21 -10.79
N ARG A 104 7.37 1.31 -10.26
CA ARG A 104 6.69 2.60 -10.26
C ARG A 104 6.36 3.04 -11.69
N THR A 105 7.34 3.04 -12.59
CA THR A 105 7.12 3.39 -14.00
C THR A 105 6.08 2.49 -14.67
N THR A 106 6.12 1.19 -14.40
CA THR A 106 5.14 0.24 -14.94
C THR A 106 3.73 0.56 -14.45
N LEU A 107 3.55 0.82 -13.16
CA LEU A 107 2.25 1.14 -12.58
C LEU A 107 1.71 2.49 -13.09
N GLU A 108 2.55 3.51 -13.16
CA GLU A 108 2.19 4.83 -13.69
C GLU A 108 1.79 4.75 -15.18
N THR A 109 2.49 3.91 -15.95
CA THR A 109 2.15 3.66 -17.35
C THR A 109 0.79 2.95 -17.46
N LEU A 110 0.55 1.92 -16.65
CA LEU A 110 -0.74 1.24 -16.62
C LEU A 110 -1.86 2.18 -16.23
N GLN A 111 -1.66 3.02 -15.20
CA GLN A 111 -2.64 4.03 -14.81
C GLN A 111 -3.00 4.95 -15.98
N THR A 112 -2.03 5.37 -16.78
CA THR A 112 -2.28 6.22 -17.95
C THR A 112 -3.14 5.50 -19.00
N TYR A 113 -2.84 4.24 -19.29
CA TYR A 113 -3.65 3.44 -20.23
C TYR A 113 -5.08 3.20 -19.72
N GLU A 114 -5.21 2.87 -18.45
CA GLU A 114 -6.52 2.59 -17.85
C GLU A 114 -7.39 3.83 -17.72
N SER A 115 -6.80 5.00 -17.45
CA SER A 115 -7.54 6.27 -17.47
C SER A 115 -8.15 6.55 -18.85
N ALA A 116 -7.42 6.27 -19.93
CA ALA A 116 -7.95 6.42 -21.28
C ALA A 116 -9.08 5.41 -21.57
N LEU A 117 -9.05 4.20 -20.99
CA LEU A 117 -10.13 3.22 -21.08
C LEU A 117 -11.33 3.62 -20.22
N GLU A 118 -11.10 4.14 -19.03
CA GLU A 118 -12.13 4.65 -18.13
C GLU A 118 -12.97 5.71 -18.83
N ASP A 119 -12.34 6.68 -19.49
CA ASP A 119 -13.01 7.71 -20.29
C ASP A 119 -13.84 7.09 -21.44
N ARG A 120 -13.29 6.11 -22.12
CA ARG A 120 -13.96 5.40 -23.22
C ARG A 120 -15.21 4.64 -22.78
N PHE A 121 -15.21 4.12 -21.57
CA PHE A 121 -16.34 3.37 -21.00
C PHE A 121 -17.21 4.21 -20.06
N GLY A 122 -17.06 5.54 -20.08
CA GLY A 122 -17.89 6.47 -19.29
C GLY A 122 -17.74 6.30 -17.79
N GLY A 123 -16.57 5.87 -17.32
CA GLY A 123 -16.29 5.70 -15.89
C GLY A 123 -16.93 4.47 -15.25
N ALA A 124 -17.53 3.58 -16.04
CA ALA A 124 -18.21 2.38 -15.52
C ALA A 124 -17.24 1.39 -14.83
N VAL A 125 -15.98 1.42 -15.21
CA VAL A 125 -14.92 0.57 -14.63
C VAL A 125 -13.78 1.48 -14.20
N PRO A 126 -13.64 1.77 -12.90
CA PRO A 126 -12.53 2.58 -12.40
C PRO A 126 -11.19 1.90 -12.70
N GLY A 127 -10.23 2.68 -13.15
CA GLY A 127 -8.88 2.20 -13.39
C GLY A 127 -8.03 2.12 -12.12
N LEU A 128 -6.80 1.73 -12.31
CA LEU A 128 -5.75 1.71 -11.30
C LEU A 128 -5.34 3.14 -10.91
N ARG A 129 -5.10 3.36 -9.63
CA ARG A 129 -4.52 4.59 -9.08
C ARG A 129 -3.22 4.28 -8.36
N VAL A 130 -2.21 5.12 -8.53
CA VAL A 130 -0.88 4.91 -7.94
C VAL A 130 -0.53 6.05 -7.00
N MET A 131 -0.08 5.69 -5.81
CA MET A 131 0.50 6.60 -4.83
C MET A 131 1.89 6.09 -4.44
N ALA A 132 2.91 6.88 -4.71
CA ALA A 132 4.28 6.59 -4.32
C ALA A 132 4.59 7.28 -2.99
N MET A 133 5.14 6.54 -2.03
CA MET A 133 5.64 7.06 -0.76
C MET A 133 7.15 6.88 -0.70
N SER A 134 7.86 7.89 -0.22
CA SER A 134 9.31 7.84 -0.01
C SER A 134 9.72 8.79 1.11
N ALA A 135 10.64 8.34 1.96
CA ALA A 135 11.26 9.20 2.96
C ALA A 135 12.25 10.21 2.33
N THR A 136 12.75 9.91 1.13
CA THR A 136 13.68 10.74 0.37
C THR A 136 13.06 11.08 -0.99
N PRO A 137 12.18 12.08 -1.08
CA PRO A 137 11.58 12.47 -2.34
C PRO A 137 12.66 13.02 -3.27
N GLY A 138 12.78 12.47 -4.46
CA GLY A 138 13.69 12.93 -5.51
C GLY A 138 13.25 14.24 -6.19
N GLY A 139 12.57 15.13 -5.47
CA GLY A 139 12.04 16.40 -5.96
C GLY A 139 10.64 16.68 -5.41
N THR A 140 10.18 17.92 -5.58
CA THR A 140 8.80 18.31 -5.28
C THR A 140 7.92 17.98 -6.48
N ALA A 141 7.20 16.88 -6.44
CA ALA A 141 6.15 16.60 -7.42
C ALA A 141 4.92 17.46 -7.12
N GLU A 142 4.26 17.95 -8.15
CA GLU A 142 2.97 18.61 -8.01
C GLU A 142 1.96 17.70 -7.33
N GLY A 143 1.27 18.20 -6.30
CA GLY A 143 0.34 17.40 -5.50
C GLY A 143 1.00 16.51 -4.45
N ALA A 144 2.31 16.58 -4.24
CA ALA A 144 2.99 15.79 -3.20
C ALA A 144 2.53 16.22 -1.81
N LEU A 145 2.14 15.23 -1.00
CA LEU A 145 1.92 15.42 0.43
C LEU A 145 3.27 15.35 1.15
N THR A 146 3.72 16.47 1.68
CA THR A 146 4.97 16.54 2.42
C THR A 146 4.72 16.60 3.91
N TRP A 147 5.65 16.03 4.66
CA TRP A 147 5.63 16.08 6.11
C TRP A 147 6.05 17.48 6.61
N ASP A 148 5.15 18.19 7.25
CA ASP A 148 5.46 19.40 8.01
C ASP A 148 5.66 19.04 9.48
N ALA A 149 6.92 18.94 9.90
CA ALA A 149 7.29 18.54 11.24
C ALA A 149 6.68 19.44 12.33
N ALA A 150 6.73 20.74 12.13
CA ALA A 150 6.24 21.70 13.13
C ALA A 150 4.72 21.60 13.31
N ARG A 151 4.00 21.49 12.21
CA ARG A 151 2.55 21.37 12.21
C ARG A 151 2.07 20.04 12.82
N GLU A 152 2.73 18.94 12.47
CA GLU A 152 2.31 17.62 12.95
C GLU A 152 2.70 17.38 14.41
N GLU A 153 3.85 17.88 14.86
CA GLU A 153 4.24 17.84 16.27
C GLU A 153 3.34 18.68 17.18
N ALA A 154 2.82 19.80 16.66
CA ALA A 154 1.85 20.59 17.39
C ALA A 154 0.51 19.86 17.58
N ARG A 155 0.16 18.97 16.65
CA ARG A 155 -1.07 18.16 16.70
C ARG A 155 -0.95 16.89 17.54
N ASP A 156 0.24 16.30 17.59
CA ASP A 156 0.49 15.05 18.30
C ASP A 156 1.71 15.15 19.22
N PRO A 157 1.50 15.40 20.53
CA PRO A 157 2.58 15.46 21.53
C PRO A 157 3.34 14.13 21.68
N ALA A 158 2.73 12.98 21.35
CA ALA A 158 3.42 11.69 21.41
C ALA A 158 4.44 11.58 20.28
N LEU A 159 4.11 12.12 19.12
CA LEU A 159 5.01 12.19 17.98
C LEU A 159 6.21 13.10 18.29
N ALA A 160 5.97 14.28 18.83
CA ALA A 160 7.02 15.19 19.25
C ALA A 160 8.00 14.53 20.26
N ARG A 161 7.49 13.76 21.22
CA ARG A 161 8.33 12.99 22.16
C ARG A 161 9.18 11.93 21.46
N ARG A 162 8.59 11.14 20.54
CA ARG A 162 9.32 10.09 19.82
C ARG A 162 10.45 10.68 18.97
N ARG A 163 10.19 11.81 18.33
CA ARG A 163 11.19 12.49 17.53
C ARG A 163 12.35 13.02 18.37
N ARG A 164 12.06 13.71 19.48
CA ARG A 164 13.09 14.18 20.43
C ARG A 164 13.93 13.04 20.97
N ALA A 165 13.31 11.91 21.32
CA ALA A 165 14.02 10.72 21.77
C ALA A 165 14.95 10.16 20.70
N ARG A 166 14.52 10.13 19.44
CA ARG A 166 15.36 9.70 18.31
C ARG A 166 16.52 10.67 18.07
N ASP A 167 16.24 11.97 18.06
CA ASP A 167 17.23 13.00 17.77
C ASP A 167 18.26 13.13 18.90
N ALA A 168 17.93 12.65 20.10
CA ALA A 168 18.83 12.59 21.26
C ALA A 168 19.77 11.35 21.24
N VAL A 169 19.61 10.41 20.30
CA VAL A 169 20.52 9.27 20.18
C VAL A 169 21.87 9.75 19.63
N PRO A 170 22.95 9.60 20.39
CA PRO A 170 24.26 10.00 19.92
C PRO A 170 24.70 9.11 18.75
N VAL A 171 25.17 9.74 17.68
CA VAL A 171 25.78 9.05 16.55
C VAL A 171 27.28 9.23 16.65
N THR A 172 28.02 8.13 16.80
CA THR A 172 29.47 8.14 16.77
C THR A 172 29.92 7.71 15.37
N VAL A 173 30.63 8.59 14.69
CA VAL A 173 31.28 8.29 13.41
C VAL A 173 32.66 7.73 13.72
N VAL A 174 32.91 6.47 13.36
CA VAL A 174 34.22 5.82 13.50
C VAL A 174 34.89 5.78 12.12
N GLU A 175 35.97 6.49 11.94
CA GLU A 175 36.81 6.36 10.76
C GLU A 175 37.67 5.11 10.90
N THR A 176 37.57 4.19 9.95
CA THR A 176 38.38 2.97 9.91
C THR A 176 39.26 2.99 8.67
N THR A 177 40.53 2.58 8.83
CA THR A 177 41.45 2.39 7.74
C THR A 177 41.41 1.00 7.11
N GLY A 178 40.51 0.13 7.62
CA GLY A 178 40.31 -1.25 7.19
C GLY A 178 38.90 -1.49 6.64
N SER A 179 38.53 -2.77 6.53
CA SER A 179 37.17 -3.18 6.15
C SER A 179 36.17 -2.66 7.20
N GLY A 180 35.11 -1.96 6.77
CA GLY A 180 34.08 -1.46 7.68
C GLY A 180 33.35 -2.55 8.49
N VAL A 181 33.51 -3.82 8.12
CA VAL A 181 32.97 -4.97 8.85
C VAL A 181 33.70 -5.18 10.17
N ASP A 182 35.01 -4.92 10.22
CA ASP A 182 35.84 -5.14 11.41
C ASP A 182 35.53 -4.10 12.51
N ALA A 183 35.01 -2.94 12.14
CA ALA A 183 34.63 -1.88 13.07
C ALA A 183 33.29 -2.13 13.76
N VAL A 184 32.44 -2.99 13.24
CA VAL A 184 31.09 -3.30 13.77
C VAL A 184 31.16 -4.43 14.82
N VAL A 185 32.23 -5.20 14.83
CA VAL A 185 32.41 -6.36 15.70
C VAL A 185 33.18 -6.03 16.99
N ALA A 186 33.76 -4.85 17.07
CA ALA A 186 34.49 -4.35 18.26
C ALA A 186 33.57 -3.51 19.14
#